data_b6b1b0da2a338f6c965fd3ce642f764c
#
_entry.id   b6b1b0da2a338f6c965fd3ce642f764c
#
_cell.length_a   1.000
_cell.length_b   1.000
_cell.length_c   1.000
_cell.angle_alpha   90.00
_cell.angle_beta   90.00
_cell.angle_gamma   90.00
#
_symmetry.space_group_name_H-M   'P 1'
#
loop_
_entity.id
_entity.type
_entity.pdbx_description
1 polymer ?
#
loop_
_entity_poly.entity_id
_entity_poly.type
_entity_poly.pdbx_seq_one_letter_code
_entity_poly.pdbx_strand_id
1 'polypeptide(L)'
;MKSLDEHRIPGFLANGIHTGIKPDGAKDLALIFSTRPATAAGVFTTNAFKAAPVLIDMERIRSGVAQAVIANSGVANAATGAEGLSDALSVSRRTSMELGIADEMVLVASTGVIGHRLPLEKITGGVKALVAGLHDGGIPDAEAAIMTTDRFPKIATRKRVIGKKEVTLCGIAKGAGMIQPNMATMLAFIMTDAAISRDLLDQVFRQSVAGSFNAVSVDGCMSTNDTAVILANGIAGNDPPRRGSRSLAAFRELLAELLSELARGLVRDGEGATKVIEIMVTGARTLRDAQRVAYAIANSNLVKTAFFGGDPNWGRIISAAGSVGIDLPVDRVCLFLEDMSLFAEGRGIGGREKELAAIMKQPEIRVRLELGMGRTAWTVCSSDLTVDYVKINAHYHT
;
A
#
# COMPACT_ATOMS: atom_id res chain seq x y z
N MET A 1 19.26 13.43 -9.54
CA MET A 1 18.55 12.56 -10.47
C MET A 1 19.06 11.14 -10.25
N LYS A 2 18.28 10.25 -9.64
CA LYS A 2 18.58 8.81 -9.61
C LYS A 2 18.51 8.32 -11.07
N SER A 3 19.41 7.43 -11.51
CA SER A 3 19.46 7.01 -12.90
C SER A 3 18.18 6.24 -13.28
N LEU A 4 17.68 6.41 -14.51
CA LEU A 4 16.55 5.65 -15.06
C LEU A 4 16.76 4.12 -15.01
N ASP A 5 17.99 3.67 -14.82
CA ASP A 5 18.37 2.25 -14.70
C ASP A 5 18.06 1.64 -13.33
N GLU A 6 17.76 2.45 -12.30
CA GLU A 6 17.59 1.98 -10.92
C GLU A 6 16.33 1.11 -10.74
N HIS A 7 15.31 1.27 -11.61
CA HIS A 7 14.01 0.60 -11.50
C HIS A 7 13.76 -0.44 -12.61
N ARG A 8 14.79 -0.84 -13.36
CA ARG A 8 14.67 -1.88 -14.38
C ARG A 8 14.58 -3.27 -13.76
N ILE A 9 13.64 -4.07 -14.24
CA ILE A 9 13.50 -5.47 -13.86
C ILE A 9 13.55 -6.32 -15.13
N PRO A 10 14.41 -7.36 -15.19
CA PRO A 10 14.50 -8.22 -16.34
C PRO A 10 13.15 -8.78 -16.78
N GLY A 11 12.80 -8.56 -18.06
CA GLY A 11 11.59 -9.06 -18.68
C GLY A 11 10.29 -8.33 -18.29
N PHE A 12 10.38 -7.18 -17.63
CA PHE A 12 9.23 -6.28 -17.45
C PHE A 12 9.42 -5.02 -18.28
N LEU A 13 8.35 -4.60 -18.94
CA LEU A 13 8.21 -3.34 -19.64
C LEU A 13 7.06 -2.57 -19.00
N ALA A 14 7.14 -1.26 -19.02
CA ALA A 14 6.05 -0.43 -18.52
C ALA A 14 5.92 0.86 -19.34
N ASN A 15 4.78 1.51 -19.22
CA ASN A 15 4.53 2.83 -19.78
C ASN A 15 3.34 3.49 -19.06
N GLY A 16 3.29 4.80 -19.12
CA GLY A 16 2.16 5.60 -18.64
C GLY A 16 1.93 6.79 -19.56
N ILE A 17 0.68 7.00 -19.96
CA ILE A 17 0.28 8.08 -20.87
C ILE A 17 -0.87 8.90 -20.32
N HIS A 18 -1.11 10.06 -20.92
CA HIS A 18 -2.32 10.83 -20.75
C HIS A 18 -3.34 10.46 -21.82
N THR A 19 -4.58 10.12 -21.43
CA THR A 19 -5.68 9.80 -22.31
C THR A 19 -6.83 10.81 -22.22
N GLY A 20 -6.72 11.80 -21.35
CA GLY A 20 -7.73 12.84 -21.14
C GLY A 20 -8.80 12.46 -20.10
N ILE A 21 -8.50 11.49 -19.20
CA ILE A 21 -9.33 11.23 -18.03
C ILE A 21 -9.13 12.36 -17.03
N LYS A 22 -7.89 12.72 -16.74
CA LYS A 22 -7.51 13.85 -15.88
C LYS A 22 -7.50 15.14 -16.70
N PRO A 23 -8.19 16.19 -16.24
CA PRO A 23 -8.31 17.44 -17.01
C PRO A 23 -7.03 18.29 -17.03
N ASP A 24 -6.11 18.06 -16.09
CA ASP A 24 -4.86 18.81 -15.92
C ASP A 24 -3.73 18.38 -16.85
N GLY A 25 -3.96 17.37 -17.71
CA GLY A 25 -2.95 16.83 -18.62
C GLY A 25 -1.97 15.85 -17.99
N ALA A 26 -2.14 15.51 -16.70
CA ALA A 26 -1.34 14.48 -16.04
C ALA A 26 -1.59 13.10 -16.67
N LYS A 27 -0.59 12.20 -16.59
CA LYS A 27 -0.75 10.81 -17.01
C LYS A 27 -1.88 10.15 -16.22
N ASP A 28 -2.68 9.30 -16.89
CA ASP A 28 -3.90 8.74 -16.32
C ASP A 28 -4.17 7.28 -16.73
N LEU A 29 -3.32 6.71 -17.59
CA LEU A 29 -3.39 5.30 -18.00
C LEU A 29 -2.01 4.66 -17.96
N ALA A 30 -1.85 3.62 -17.15
CA ALA A 30 -0.62 2.86 -16.94
C ALA A 30 -0.73 1.45 -17.49
N LEU A 31 0.39 0.90 -17.96
CA LEU A 31 0.53 -0.49 -18.33
C LEU A 31 1.86 -1.03 -17.82
N ILE A 32 1.80 -2.17 -17.14
CA ILE A 32 2.95 -3.00 -16.75
C ILE A 32 2.78 -4.32 -17.49
N PHE A 33 3.82 -4.75 -18.19
CA PHE A 33 3.80 -5.94 -19.01
C PHE A 33 5.02 -6.82 -18.75
N SER A 34 4.78 -8.10 -18.51
CA SER A 34 5.81 -9.13 -18.51
C SER A 34 5.98 -9.74 -19.89
N THR A 35 7.18 -9.84 -20.39
CA THR A 35 7.47 -10.42 -21.73
C THR A 35 7.16 -11.92 -21.83
N ARG A 36 6.81 -12.55 -20.71
CA ARG A 36 6.31 -13.93 -20.64
C ARG A 36 5.29 -14.07 -19.49
N PRO A 37 4.45 -15.12 -19.51
CA PRO A 37 3.55 -15.38 -18.39
C PRO A 37 4.30 -15.44 -17.07
N ALA A 38 3.78 -14.74 -16.06
CA ALA A 38 4.37 -14.65 -14.73
C ALA A 38 3.49 -15.37 -13.71
N THR A 39 4.12 -16.03 -12.74
CA THR A 39 3.41 -16.47 -11.54
C THR A 39 2.86 -15.25 -10.84
N ALA A 40 1.58 -15.26 -10.47
CA ALA A 40 0.89 -14.11 -9.93
C ALA A 40 0.17 -14.41 -8.62
N ALA A 41 0.18 -13.43 -7.73
CA ALA A 41 -0.63 -13.43 -6.51
C ALA A 41 -1.24 -12.04 -6.28
N GLY A 42 -2.40 -12.00 -5.61
CA GLY A 42 -3.11 -10.75 -5.36
C GLY A 42 -3.79 -10.71 -4.00
N VAL A 43 -3.85 -9.52 -3.42
CA VAL A 43 -4.63 -9.21 -2.22
C VAL A 43 -5.49 -7.99 -2.55
N PHE A 44 -6.76 -8.03 -2.16
CA PHE A 44 -7.76 -7.06 -2.58
C PHE A 44 -8.55 -6.54 -1.38
N THR A 45 -9.22 -5.40 -1.56
CA THR A 45 -10.08 -4.80 -0.54
C THR A 45 -11.11 -5.78 0.01
N THR A 46 -11.34 -5.70 1.31
CA THR A 46 -12.42 -6.41 2.01
C THR A 46 -13.72 -5.61 2.06
N ASN A 47 -13.75 -4.38 1.49
CA ASN A 47 -14.95 -3.57 1.39
C ASN A 47 -16.07 -4.37 0.71
N ALA A 48 -17.30 -4.24 1.21
CA ALA A 48 -18.45 -4.91 0.61
C ALA A 48 -18.80 -4.33 -0.80
N PHE A 49 -18.53 -3.03 -1.01
CA PHE A 49 -18.75 -2.34 -2.29
C PHE A 49 -17.49 -2.40 -3.17
N LYS A 50 -17.06 -3.61 -3.53
CA LYS A 50 -15.90 -3.79 -4.40
C LYS A 50 -16.13 -3.18 -5.77
N ALA A 51 -15.13 -2.45 -6.27
CA ALA A 51 -15.13 -1.92 -7.63
C ALA A 51 -15.12 -3.05 -8.68
N ALA A 52 -15.62 -2.76 -9.87
CA ALA A 52 -15.67 -3.72 -10.97
C ALA A 52 -14.30 -4.35 -11.32
N PRO A 53 -13.19 -3.59 -11.43
CA PRO A 53 -11.87 -4.18 -11.67
C PRO A 53 -11.45 -5.16 -10.57
N VAL A 54 -11.74 -4.87 -9.30
CA VAL A 54 -11.42 -5.76 -8.18
C VAL A 54 -12.12 -7.12 -8.32
N LEU A 55 -13.40 -7.12 -8.71
CA LEU A 55 -14.16 -8.36 -8.92
C LEU A 55 -13.56 -9.22 -10.05
N ILE A 56 -13.15 -8.60 -11.15
CA ILE A 56 -12.49 -9.28 -12.27
C ILE A 56 -11.17 -9.89 -11.82
N ASP A 57 -10.34 -9.11 -11.14
CA ASP A 57 -9.01 -9.55 -10.75
C ASP A 57 -9.03 -10.63 -9.67
N MET A 58 -9.99 -10.58 -8.74
CA MET A 58 -10.22 -11.66 -7.77
C MET A 58 -10.51 -13.00 -8.43
N GLU A 59 -11.17 -13.01 -9.59
CA GLU A 59 -11.43 -14.22 -10.35
C GLU A 59 -10.19 -14.66 -11.14
N ARG A 60 -9.57 -13.73 -11.88
CA ARG A 60 -8.42 -14.01 -12.76
C ARG A 60 -7.20 -14.52 -12.00
N ILE A 61 -6.91 -13.92 -10.83
CA ILE A 61 -5.75 -14.28 -10.01
C ILE A 61 -5.81 -15.73 -9.47
N ARG A 62 -6.99 -16.35 -9.50
CA ARG A 62 -7.15 -17.77 -9.11
C ARG A 62 -6.39 -18.72 -10.00
N SER A 63 -6.10 -18.35 -11.24
CA SER A 63 -5.23 -19.13 -12.14
C SER A 63 -3.79 -19.20 -11.60
N GLY A 64 -3.37 -18.18 -10.83
CA GLY A 64 -1.99 -18.00 -10.36
C GLY A 64 -1.03 -17.55 -11.46
N VAL A 65 -1.56 -17.08 -12.59
CA VAL A 65 -0.77 -16.59 -13.73
C VAL A 65 -1.37 -15.29 -14.26
N ALA A 66 -0.53 -14.30 -14.53
CA ALA A 66 -0.90 -13.09 -15.23
C ALA A 66 0.31 -12.59 -16.05
N GLN A 67 0.08 -11.68 -16.98
CA GLN A 67 1.16 -11.17 -17.83
C GLN A 67 1.14 -9.65 -17.96
N ALA A 68 0.00 -9.01 -17.71
CA ALA A 68 -0.13 -7.57 -17.75
C ALA A 68 -1.00 -7.03 -16.63
N VAL A 69 -0.74 -5.77 -16.24
CA VAL A 69 -1.62 -4.98 -15.38
C VAL A 69 -1.86 -3.65 -16.09
N ILE A 70 -3.13 -3.36 -16.43
CA ILE A 70 -3.54 -2.04 -16.93
C ILE A 70 -4.29 -1.31 -15.83
N ALA A 71 -3.94 -0.04 -15.57
CA ALA A 71 -4.56 0.75 -14.51
C ALA A 71 -4.90 2.15 -15.00
N ASN A 72 -6.10 2.63 -14.68
CA ASN A 72 -6.46 4.03 -14.88
C ASN A 72 -6.58 4.79 -13.57
N SER A 73 -6.32 6.09 -13.63
CA SER A 73 -6.59 7.03 -12.54
C SER A 73 -7.54 8.15 -12.96
N GLY A 74 -8.25 8.74 -11.97
CA GLY A 74 -9.27 9.76 -12.16
C GLY A 74 -10.70 9.25 -12.01
N VAL A 75 -10.98 7.98 -12.35
CA VAL A 75 -12.27 7.32 -12.19
C VAL A 75 -12.07 5.95 -11.56
N ALA A 76 -12.78 5.67 -10.47
CA ALA A 76 -12.65 4.43 -9.69
C ALA A 76 -13.38 3.24 -10.30
N ASN A 77 -14.38 3.46 -11.16
CA ASN A 77 -15.26 2.40 -11.65
C ASN A 77 -15.88 1.55 -10.51
N ALA A 78 -16.25 2.20 -9.44
CA ALA A 78 -16.89 1.62 -8.27
C ALA A 78 -18.33 2.07 -8.17
N ALA A 79 -19.24 1.23 -7.66
CA ALA A 79 -20.68 1.45 -7.60
C ALA A 79 -21.32 1.73 -8.98
N THR A 80 -20.82 1.08 -10.03
CA THR A 80 -21.22 1.27 -11.45
C THR A 80 -22.02 0.10 -12.02
N GLY A 81 -22.35 -0.90 -11.20
CA GLY A 81 -23.17 -2.04 -11.58
C GLY A 81 -22.57 -2.91 -12.70
N ALA A 82 -23.47 -3.58 -13.45
CA ALA A 82 -23.06 -4.47 -14.54
C ALA A 82 -22.36 -3.74 -15.69
N GLU A 83 -22.71 -2.47 -15.90
CA GLU A 83 -22.08 -1.66 -16.96
C GLU A 83 -20.61 -1.37 -16.64
N GLY A 84 -20.28 -1.06 -15.38
CA GLY A 84 -18.89 -0.87 -14.97
C GLY A 84 -18.04 -2.14 -15.10
N LEU A 85 -18.64 -3.32 -14.89
CA LEU A 85 -17.99 -4.61 -15.12
C LEU A 85 -17.72 -4.81 -16.62
N SER A 86 -18.70 -4.52 -17.48
CA SER A 86 -18.56 -4.57 -18.93
C SER A 86 -17.48 -3.61 -19.44
N ASP A 87 -17.41 -2.40 -18.88
CA ASP A 87 -16.39 -1.40 -19.23
C ASP A 87 -14.98 -1.91 -18.90
N ALA A 88 -14.78 -2.42 -17.70
CA ALA A 88 -13.48 -2.96 -17.27
C ALA A 88 -13.04 -4.17 -18.12
N LEU A 89 -13.96 -5.08 -18.48
CA LEU A 89 -13.69 -6.18 -19.39
C LEU A 89 -13.36 -5.68 -20.81
N SER A 90 -13.97 -4.61 -21.26
CA SER A 90 -13.67 -4.01 -22.58
C SER A 90 -12.25 -3.42 -22.62
N VAL A 91 -11.83 -2.76 -21.55
CA VAL A 91 -10.45 -2.27 -21.39
C VAL A 91 -9.46 -3.44 -21.41
N SER A 92 -9.75 -4.51 -20.67
CA SER A 92 -8.91 -5.71 -20.64
C SER A 92 -8.76 -6.35 -22.01
N ARG A 93 -9.87 -6.62 -22.71
CA ARG A 93 -9.88 -7.20 -24.07
C ARG A 93 -9.11 -6.34 -25.07
N ARG A 94 -9.30 -5.03 -25.02
CA ARG A 94 -8.54 -4.13 -25.89
C ARG A 94 -7.05 -4.24 -25.62
N THR A 95 -6.65 -4.29 -24.37
CA THR A 95 -5.25 -4.42 -23.97
C THR A 95 -4.66 -5.77 -24.40
N SER A 96 -5.36 -6.86 -24.16
CA SER A 96 -4.90 -8.20 -24.53
C SER A 96 -4.72 -8.35 -26.05
N MET A 97 -5.63 -7.78 -26.84
CA MET A 97 -5.53 -7.76 -28.31
C MET A 97 -4.28 -7.01 -28.80
N GLU A 98 -3.98 -5.84 -28.24
CA GLU A 98 -2.80 -5.06 -28.63
C GLU A 98 -1.48 -5.72 -28.16
N LEU A 99 -1.50 -6.46 -27.05
CA LEU A 99 -0.34 -7.20 -26.53
C LEU A 99 -0.16 -8.58 -27.18
N GLY A 100 -1.19 -9.10 -27.86
CA GLY A 100 -1.18 -10.46 -28.42
C GLY A 100 -1.18 -11.57 -27.36
N ILE A 101 -1.87 -11.36 -26.22
CA ILE A 101 -1.98 -12.32 -25.11
C ILE A 101 -3.45 -12.67 -24.83
N ALA A 102 -3.69 -13.70 -24.03
CA ALA A 102 -5.04 -14.06 -23.59
C ALA A 102 -5.65 -12.99 -22.67
N ASP A 103 -6.96 -12.71 -22.77
CA ASP A 103 -7.66 -11.69 -21.99
C ASP A 103 -7.55 -11.95 -20.49
N GLU A 104 -7.61 -13.21 -20.08
CA GLU A 104 -7.51 -13.64 -18.68
C GLU A 104 -6.15 -13.36 -18.05
N MET A 105 -5.12 -13.09 -18.85
CA MET A 105 -3.77 -12.75 -18.39
C MET A 105 -3.60 -11.24 -18.13
N VAL A 106 -4.61 -10.41 -18.40
CA VAL A 106 -4.60 -8.98 -18.13
C VAL A 106 -5.36 -8.70 -16.85
N LEU A 107 -4.68 -8.19 -15.84
CA LEU A 107 -5.31 -7.63 -14.64
C LEU A 107 -5.69 -6.17 -14.90
N VAL A 108 -6.76 -5.71 -14.26
CA VAL A 108 -7.32 -4.37 -14.45
C VAL A 108 -7.42 -3.63 -13.12
N ALA A 109 -7.02 -2.37 -13.05
CA ALA A 109 -7.16 -1.58 -11.85
C ALA A 109 -7.69 -0.17 -12.19
N SER A 110 -8.42 0.42 -11.25
CA SER A 110 -8.93 1.79 -11.38
C SER A 110 -8.83 2.51 -10.06
N THR A 111 -8.64 3.83 -10.09
CA THR A 111 -8.64 4.68 -8.90
C THR A 111 -9.14 6.08 -9.25
N GLY A 112 -9.78 6.78 -8.28
CA GLY A 112 -10.32 8.12 -8.45
C GLY A 112 -11.76 8.21 -7.96
N VAL A 113 -12.60 9.00 -8.66
CA VAL A 113 -13.96 9.29 -8.26
C VAL A 113 -14.87 8.07 -8.33
N ILE A 114 -15.63 7.81 -7.26
CA ILE A 114 -16.61 6.73 -7.15
C ILE A 114 -17.94 7.16 -7.81
N GLY A 115 -18.70 6.20 -8.34
CA GLY A 115 -20.03 6.42 -8.90
C GLY A 115 -20.05 6.84 -10.37
N HIS A 116 -18.88 6.97 -11.00
CA HIS A 116 -18.75 7.29 -12.42
C HIS A 116 -18.27 6.08 -13.23
N ARG A 117 -18.87 5.90 -14.40
CA ARG A 117 -18.41 4.91 -15.39
C ARG A 117 -17.08 5.35 -16.01
N LEU A 118 -16.31 4.38 -16.48
CA LEU A 118 -15.09 4.65 -17.22
C LEU A 118 -15.37 5.45 -18.50
N PRO A 119 -14.57 6.47 -18.83
CA PRO A 119 -14.62 7.11 -20.15
C PRO A 119 -13.99 6.18 -21.19
N LEU A 120 -14.74 5.12 -21.55
CA LEU A 120 -14.26 3.93 -22.25
C LEU A 120 -13.55 4.25 -23.56
N GLU A 121 -14.10 5.18 -24.37
CA GLU A 121 -13.50 5.59 -25.65
C GLU A 121 -12.10 6.20 -25.48
N LYS A 122 -11.91 7.03 -24.45
CA LYS A 122 -10.60 7.64 -24.14
C LYS A 122 -9.58 6.56 -23.76
N ILE A 123 -9.98 5.64 -22.88
CA ILE A 123 -9.10 4.56 -22.41
C ILE A 123 -8.75 3.61 -23.57
N THR A 124 -9.75 3.06 -24.24
CA THR A 124 -9.53 2.08 -25.30
C THR A 124 -8.81 2.67 -26.53
N GLY A 125 -9.07 3.95 -26.83
CA GLY A 125 -8.35 4.70 -27.86
C GLY A 125 -6.88 4.90 -27.54
N GLY A 126 -6.52 5.04 -26.26
CA GLY A 126 -5.14 5.22 -25.80
C GLY A 126 -4.32 3.92 -25.75
N VAL A 127 -4.96 2.73 -25.67
CA VAL A 127 -4.26 1.46 -25.43
C VAL A 127 -3.19 1.17 -26.50
N LYS A 128 -3.45 1.45 -27.77
CA LYS A 128 -2.48 1.22 -28.85
C LYS A 128 -1.20 2.05 -28.65
N ALA A 129 -1.33 3.31 -28.30
CA ALA A 129 -0.18 4.18 -28.03
C ALA A 129 0.55 3.77 -26.73
N LEU A 130 -0.21 3.34 -25.72
CA LEU A 130 0.33 2.85 -24.45
C LEU A 130 1.20 1.60 -24.68
N VAL A 131 0.73 0.63 -25.47
CA VAL A 131 1.47 -0.60 -25.81
C VAL A 131 2.69 -0.28 -26.67
N ALA A 132 2.55 0.58 -27.69
CA ALA A 132 3.66 0.97 -28.57
C ALA A 132 4.81 1.69 -27.82
N GLY A 133 4.50 2.35 -26.70
CA GLY A 133 5.47 3.03 -25.88
C GLY A 133 6.04 2.19 -24.72
N LEU A 134 5.77 0.89 -24.64
CA LEU A 134 6.33 0.02 -23.61
C LEU A 134 7.86 -0.08 -23.69
N HIS A 135 8.54 0.18 -22.58
CA HIS A 135 10.00 0.07 -22.50
C HIS A 135 10.46 -0.36 -21.09
N ASP A 136 11.69 -0.83 -20.95
CA ASP A 136 12.25 -1.38 -19.73
C ASP A 136 12.52 -0.34 -18.62
N GLY A 137 12.60 0.95 -18.97
CA GLY A 137 12.71 2.09 -18.05
C GLY A 137 11.36 2.75 -17.72
N GLY A 138 10.23 2.20 -18.14
CA GLY A 138 8.89 2.83 -18.07
C GLY A 138 8.19 2.76 -16.72
N ILE A 139 8.79 2.16 -15.69
CA ILE A 139 8.16 2.06 -14.35
C ILE A 139 7.81 3.42 -13.76
N PRO A 140 8.66 4.48 -13.83
CA PRO A 140 8.28 5.80 -13.36
C PRO A 140 7.09 6.41 -14.10
N ASP A 141 6.95 6.11 -15.40
CA ASP A 141 5.81 6.57 -16.20
C ASP A 141 4.50 5.89 -15.78
N ALA A 142 4.56 4.58 -15.53
CA ALA A 142 3.41 3.84 -15.03
C ALA A 142 2.99 4.30 -13.63
N GLU A 143 3.97 4.59 -12.76
CA GLU A 143 3.69 5.09 -11.42
C GLU A 143 3.02 6.47 -11.47
N ALA A 144 3.57 7.42 -12.25
CA ALA A 144 2.97 8.74 -12.43
C ALA A 144 1.53 8.66 -12.97
N ALA A 145 1.21 7.65 -13.78
CA ALA A 145 -0.12 7.48 -14.35
C ALA A 145 -1.16 6.91 -13.37
N ILE A 146 -0.74 6.27 -12.28
CA ILE A 146 -1.67 5.78 -11.25
C ILE A 146 -1.89 6.76 -10.09
N MET A 147 -1.06 7.79 -9.92
CA MET A 147 -1.20 8.82 -8.88
C MET A 147 -2.54 9.57 -8.99
N THR A 148 -3.06 10.04 -7.86
CA THR A 148 -4.27 10.89 -7.79
C THR A 148 -3.98 12.15 -6.98
N THR A 149 -4.16 12.12 -5.66
CA THR A 149 -3.82 13.19 -4.71
C THR A 149 -2.39 13.09 -4.19
N ASP A 150 -1.66 12.12 -4.68
CA ASP A 150 -0.26 11.87 -4.31
C ASP A 150 0.64 13.05 -4.66
N ARG A 151 1.53 13.44 -3.74
CA ARG A 151 2.48 14.56 -3.90
C ARG A 151 3.81 14.12 -4.53
N PHE A 152 4.16 12.84 -4.39
CA PHE A 152 5.40 12.27 -4.93
C PHE A 152 5.23 10.79 -5.30
N PRO A 153 5.99 10.31 -6.30
CA PRO A 153 5.98 8.92 -6.72
C PRO A 153 6.55 7.99 -5.62
N LYS A 154 5.96 6.81 -5.48
CA LYS A 154 6.37 5.79 -4.54
C LYS A 154 6.87 4.57 -5.31
N ILE A 155 8.17 4.52 -5.54
CA ILE A 155 8.87 3.44 -6.24
C ILE A 155 9.98 2.92 -5.34
N ALA A 156 10.04 1.61 -5.15
CA ALA A 156 11.12 0.95 -4.42
C ALA A 156 11.69 -0.21 -5.22
N THR A 157 13.01 -0.38 -5.17
CA THR A 157 13.71 -1.49 -5.83
C THR A 157 14.67 -2.15 -4.85
N ARG A 158 14.69 -3.47 -4.84
CA ARG A 158 15.57 -4.28 -4.01
C ARG A 158 16.20 -5.39 -4.82
N LYS A 159 17.45 -5.72 -4.51
CA LYS A 159 18.17 -6.83 -5.10
C LYS A 159 18.79 -7.70 -4.02
N ARG A 160 18.75 -9.00 -4.21
CA ARG A 160 19.37 -9.97 -3.29
C ARG A 160 19.73 -11.26 -4.01
N VAL A 161 20.82 -11.87 -3.61
CA VAL A 161 21.15 -13.22 -4.07
C VAL A 161 20.24 -14.23 -3.38
N ILE A 162 19.44 -14.95 -4.17
CA ILE A 162 18.53 -16.02 -3.72
C ILE A 162 18.98 -17.32 -4.37
N GLY A 163 19.46 -18.24 -3.54
CA GLY A 163 20.20 -19.39 -4.04
C GLY A 163 21.54 -18.95 -4.61
N LYS A 164 21.71 -19.08 -5.93
CA LYS A 164 22.96 -18.71 -6.63
C LYS A 164 22.77 -17.57 -7.63
N LYS A 165 21.61 -16.94 -7.66
CA LYS A 165 21.25 -15.91 -8.63
C LYS A 165 20.82 -14.63 -7.94
N GLU A 166 21.20 -13.50 -8.50
CA GLU A 166 20.64 -12.21 -8.11
C GLU A 166 19.19 -12.13 -8.59
N VAL A 167 18.30 -11.78 -7.66
CA VAL A 167 16.87 -11.57 -7.89
C VAL A 167 16.60 -10.10 -7.65
N THR A 168 15.83 -9.50 -8.53
CA THR A 168 15.38 -8.11 -8.45
C THR A 168 13.89 -8.07 -8.12
N LEU A 169 13.51 -7.23 -7.17
CA LEU A 169 12.14 -6.82 -6.91
C LEU A 169 12.02 -5.33 -7.14
N CYS A 170 10.98 -4.90 -7.84
CA CYS A 170 10.57 -3.50 -7.88
C CYS A 170 9.08 -3.42 -7.61
N GLY A 171 8.67 -2.39 -6.90
CA GLY A 171 7.27 -2.11 -6.63
C GLY A 171 6.95 -0.64 -6.81
N ILE A 172 5.75 -0.37 -7.28
CA ILE A 172 5.14 0.96 -7.28
C ILE A 172 3.89 0.93 -6.40
N ALA A 173 3.57 2.05 -5.76
CA ALA A 173 2.36 2.18 -4.96
C ALA A 173 1.84 3.61 -4.98
N LYS A 174 0.54 3.77 -5.12
CA LYS A 174 -0.15 5.06 -5.01
C LYS A 174 -1.16 5.05 -3.87
N GLY A 175 -1.38 6.20 -3.29
CA GLY A 175 -2.37 6.48 -2.26
C GLY A 175 -1.88 7.53 -1.28
N ALA A 176 -2.78 8.44 -0.88
CA ALA A 176 -2.53 9.51 0.07
C ALA A 176 -3.74 9.75 1.01
N GLY A 177 -4.95 9.47 0.58
CA GLY A 177 -6.18 9.51 1.38
C GLY A 177 -6.99 8.22 1.29
N MET A 178 -7.99 8.07 2.16
CA MET A 178 -8.81 6.87 2.32
C MET A 178 -7.95 5.64 2.67
N ILE A 179 -6.99 5.79 3.60
CA ILE A 179 -5.99 4.78 3.94
C ILE A 179 -6.28 4.18 5.33
N GLN A 180 -6.78 2.92 5.36
CA GLN A 180 -6.89 2.10 6.57
C GLN A 180 -6.74 0.60 6.29
N PRO A 181 -6.30 -0.21 7.30
CA PRO A 181 -6.09 -1.66 7.20
C PRO A 181 -7.30 -2.48 6.76
N ASN A 182 -7.00 -3.59 6.17
CA ASN A 182 -7.74 -4.55 5.36
C ASN A 182 -7.74 -4.19 3.88
N MET A 183 -6.56 -3.78 3.40
CA MET A 183 -6.25 -3.17 2.12
C MET A 183 -6.81 -1.73 2.06
N ALA A 184 -5.92 -0.78 2.34
CA ALA A 184 -6.16 0.67 2.27
C ALA A 184 -6.30 1.14 0.81
N THR A 185 -6.84 2.35 0.57
CA THR A 185 -6.96 2.93 -0.79
C THR A 185 -5.60 3.04 -1.44
N MET A 186 -5.17 1.95 -2.00
CA MET A 186 -3.91 1.86 -2.69
C MET A 186 -4.01 0.96 -3.93
N LEU A 187 -3.25 1.32 -4.92
CA LEU A 187 -2.84 0.39 -5.94
C LEU A 187 -1.36 0.11 -5.71
N ALA A 188 -0.98 -1.17 -5.61
CA ALA A 188 0.41 -1.56 -5.54
C ALA A 188 0.70 -2.69 -6.54
N PHE A 189 1.68 -2.46 -7.38
CA PHE A 189 2.10 -3.42 -8.39
C PHE A 189 3.56 -3.76 -8.15
N ILE A 190 3.80 -5.04 -7.85
CA ILE A 190 5.12 -5.57 -7.54
C ILE A 190 5.57 -6.51 -8.67
N MET A 191 6.76 -6.30 -9.17
CA MET A 191 7.39 -7.08 -10.22
C MET A 191 8.65 -7.72 -9.69
N THR A 192 8.89 -8.98 -10.09
CA THR A 192 10.15 -9.67 -9.78
C THR A 192 10.53 -10.64 -10.89
N ASP A 193 11.82 -10.75 -11.14
CA ASP A 193 12.39 -11.75 -12.03
C ASP A 193 12.62 -13.11 -11.38
N ALA A 194 12.24 -13.27 -10.10
CA ALA A 194 12.37 -14.53 -9.36
C ALA A 194 11.54 -15.67 -9.96
N ALA A 195 12.10 -16.88 -9.98
CA ALA A 195 11.35 -18.11 -10.14
C ALA A 195 10.83 -18.55 -8.76
N ILE A 196 9.52 -18.62 -8.58
CA ILE A 196 8.86 -19.06 -7.35
C ILE A 196 7.53 -19.74 -7.67
N SER A 197 7.17 -20.78 -6.94
CA SER A 197 5.89 -21.46 -7.12
C SER A 197 4.71 -20.60 -6.65
N ARG A 198 3.55 -20.80 -7.28
CA ARG A 198 2.31 -20.08 -6.99
C ARG A 198 1.97 -20.06 -5.50
N ASP A 199 1.92 -21.26 -4.87
CA ASP A 199 1.50 -21.36 -3.48
C ASP A 199 2.43 -20.65 -2.51
N LEU A 200 3.75 -20.69 -2.77
CA LEU A 200 4.72 -19.98 -1.95
C LEU A 200 4.68 -18.49 -2.19
N LEU A 201 4.47 -18.05 -3.45
CA LEU A 201 4.32 -16.64 -3.77
C LEU A 201 3.09 -16.05 -3.06
N ASP A 202 1.92 -16.70 -3.19
CA ASP A 202 0.69 -16.24 -2.53
C ASP A 202 0.85 -16.20 -1.01
N GLN A 203 1.40 -17.27 -0.40
CA GLN A 203 1.64 -17.31 1.04
C GLN A 203 2.54 -16.18 1.52
N VAL A 204 3.70 -16.00 0.88
CA VAL A 204 4.69 -14.99 1.29
C VAL A 204 4.15 -13.59 1.04
N PHE A 205 3.45 -13.36 -0.09
CA PHE A 205 2.89 -12.08 -0.43
C PHE A 205 1.81 -11.64 0.57
N ARG A 206 0.85 -12.50 0.91
CA ARG A 206 -0.17 -12.23 1.94
C ARG A 206 0.44 -11.91 3.30
N GLN A 207 1.46 -12.65 3.71
CA GLN A 207 2.17 -12.39 4.97
C GLN A 207 2.87 -11.03 4.97
N SER A 208 3.52 -10.68 3.86
CA SER A 208 4.23 -9.40 3.72
C SER A 208 3.27 -8.21 3.65
N VAL A 209 2.14 -8.35 2.93
CA VAL A 209 1.06 -7.34 2.88
C VAL A 209 0.46 -7.12 4.27
N ALA A 210 0.23 -8.20 5.04
CA ALA A 210 -0.30 -8.09 6.39
C ALA A 210 0.59 -7.24 7.31
N GLY A 211 1.92 -7.36 7.19
CA GLY A 211 2.88 -6.62 8.01
C GLY A 211 3.30 -5.25 7.43
N SER A 212 2.76 -4.83 6.28
CA SER A 212 3.12 -3.58 5.61
C SER A 212 1.89 -2.75 5.26
N PHE A 213 1.26 -2.98 4.11
CA PHE A 213 0.09 -2.22 3.65
C PHE A 213 -1.12 -2.35 4.59
N ASN A 214 -1.28 -3.48 5.29
CA ASN A 214 -2.30 -3.63 6.32
C ASN A 214 -1.87 -3.13 7.69
N ALA A 215 -0.69 -2.55 7.82
CA ALA A 215 -0.16 -2.00 9.06
C ALA A 215 0.04 -0.46 8.96
N VAL A 216 -0.79 0.21 8.15
CA VAL A 216 -0.78 1.66 8.01
C VAL A 216 -2.18 2.25 8.16
N SER A 217 -2.28 3.53 8.55
CA SER A 217 -3.53 4.29 8.54
C SER A 217 -3.24 5.78 8.35
N VAL A 218 -4.00 6.45 7.47
CA VAL A 218 -3.98 7.91 7.32
C VAL A 218 -5.22 8.52 7.96
N ASP A 219 -6.40 8.05 7.60
CA ASP A 219 -7.70 8.65 7.98
C ASP A 219 -8.74 7.64 8.48
N GLY A 220 -8.36 6.37 8.57
CA GLY A 220 -9.28 5.35 9.06
C GLY A 220 -10.35 4.92 8.04
N CYS A 221 -10.25 5.31 6.76
CA CYS A 221 -11.24 5.00 5.73
C CYS A 221 -10.76 3.87 4.82
N MET A 222 -11.68 2.97 4.42
CA MET A 222 -11.39 1.82 3.56
C MET A 222 -11.94 2.06 2.14
N SER A 223 -11.12 1.85 1.13
CA SER A 223 -11.51 2.00 -0.28
C SER A 223 -12.27 0.79 -0.84
N THR A 224 -12.94 1.06 -1.94
CA THR A 224 -13.61 0.07 -2.80
C THR A 224 -12.67 -0.59 -3.82
N ASN A 225 -11.45 -0.05 -4.03
CA ASN A 225 -10.59 -0.37 -5.17
C ASN A 225 -9.24 -1.00 -4.81
N ASP A 226 -8.92 -1.16 -3.52
CA ASP A 226 -7.59 -1.60 -3.10
C ASP A 226 -7.16 -2.88 -3.80
N THR A 227 -6.01 -2.80 -4.42
CA THR A 227 -5.42 -3.89 -5.19
C THR A 227 -3.90 -3.89 -4.98
N ALA A 228 -3.38 -4.97 -4.41
CA ALA A 228 -1.97 -5.28 -4.40
C ALA A 228 -1.74 -6.56 -5.19
N VAL A 229 -0.91 -6.51 -6.22
CA VAL A 229 -0.56 -7.70 -7.03
C VAL A 229 0.96 -7.81 -7.17
N ILE A 230 1.42 -9.06 -7.24
CA ILE A 230 2.82 -9.39 -7.52
C ILE A 230 2.89 -10.30 -8.73
N LEU A 231 3.80 -9.99 -9.66
CA LEU A 231 4.11 -10.78 -10.85
C LEU A 231 5.56 -11.26 -10.76
N ALA A 232 5.77 -12.58 -10.86
CA ALA A 232 7.10 -13.22 -10.81
C ALA A 232 7.34 -13.98 -12.12
N ASN A 233 8.18 -13.43 -13.01
CA ASN A 233 8.37 -13.96 -14.36
C ASN A 233 9.48 -15.04 -14.48
N GLY A 234 10.29 -15.23 -13.45
CA GLY A 234 11.30 -16.30 -13.38
C GLY A 234 12.52 -16.11 -14.28
N ILE A 235 12.74 -14.91 -14.83
CA ILE A 235 13.88 -14.64 -15.75
C ILE A 235 15.25 -14.70 -15.04
N ALA A 236 15.31 -14.44 -13.72
CA ALA A 236 16.55 -14.58 -12.94
C ALA A 236 17.13 -15.99 -13.03
N GLY A 237 16.30 -17.00 -13.30
CA GLY A 237 16.77 -18.40 -13.46
C GLY A 237 17.33 -18.99 -12.16
N ASN A 238 16.84 -18.50 -11.01
CA ASN A 238 17.14 -19.10 -9.72
C ASN A 238 16.39 -20.42 -9.55
N ASP A 239 16.93 -21.35 -8.77
CA ASP A 239 16.18 -22.51 -8.32
C ASP A 239 14.96 -22.03 -7.51
N PRO A 240 13.72 -22.52 -7.84
CA PRO A 240 12.54 -22.12 -7.09
C PRO A 240 12.70 -22.47 -5.60
N PRO A 241 12.47 -21.51 -4.69
CA PRO A 241 12.59 -21.75 -3.26
C PRO A 241 11.64 -22.88 -2.80
N ARG A 242 12.08 -23.66 -1.81
CA ARG A 242 11.25 -24.69 -1.15
C ARG A 242 10.76 -24.17 0.19
N ARG A 243 9.62 -24.72 0.65
CA ARG A 243 9.08 -24.42 1.99
C ARG A 243 10.14 -24.67 3.06
N GLY A 244 10.35 -23.71 3.97
CA GLY A 244 11.33 -23.78 5.04
C GLY A 244 12.80 -23.57 4.61
N SER A 245 13.06 -23.33 3.34
CA SER A 245 14.43 -23.08 2.86
C SER A 245 14.93 -21.66 3.21
N ARG A 246 16.28 -21.52 3.30
CA ARG A 246 16.91 -20.19 3.45
C ARG A 246 16.59 -19.26 2.29
N SER A 247 16.47 -19.79 1.06
CA SER A 247 16.10 -19.01 -0.13
C SER A 247 14.69 -18.43 -0.01
N LEU A 248 13.72 -19.18 0.55
CA LEU A 248 12.38 -18.66 0.80
C LEU A 248 12.39 -17.58 1.89
N ALA A 249 13.14 -17.78 2.96
CA ALA A 249 13.29 -16.77 4.01
C ALA A 249 13.90 -15.48 3.47
N ALA A 250 14.97 -15.57 2.66
CA ALA A 250 15.60 -14.42 2.03
C ALA A 250 14.66 -13.68 1.05
N PHE A 251 13.85 -14.40 0.25
CA PHE A 251 12.84 -13.79 -0.61
C PHE A 251 11.76 -13.07 0.20
N ARG A 252 11.27 -13.69 1.28
CA ARG A 252 10.27 -13.09 2.17
C ARG A 252 10.78 -11.81 2.83
N GLU A 253 12.01 -11.81 3.34
CA GLU A 253 12.63 -10.63 3.92
C GLU A 253 12.77 -9.49 2.89
N LEU A 254 13.27 -9.81 1.69
CA LEU A 254 13.43 -8.85 0.61
C LEU A 254 12.08 -8.22 0.22
N LEU A 255 11.03 -9.03 0.11
CA LEU A 255 9.69 -8.57 -0.19
C LEU A 255 9.11 -7.72 0.95
N ALA A 256 9.31 -8.13 2.21
CA ALA A 256 8.84 -7.37 3.37
C ALA A 256 9.52 -6.00 3.47
N GLU A 257 10.83 -5.91 3.21
CA GLU A 257 11.56 -4.63 3.14
C GLU A 257 10.99 -3.70 2.08
N LEU A 258 10.77 -4.22 0.85
CA LEU A 258 10.19 -3.44 -0.25
C LEU A 258 8.79 -2.92 0.10
N LEU A 259 7.91 -3.80 0.57
CA LEU A 259 6.53 -3.42 0.89
C LEU A 259 6.45 -2.46 2.09
N SER A 260 7.33 -2.60 3.08
CA SER A 260 7.39 -1.69 4.23
C SER A 260 7.81 -0.28 3.81
N GLU A 261 8.78 -0.15 2.88
CA GLU A 261 9.17 1.16 2.34
C GLU A 261 8.02 1.82 1.59
N LEU A 262 7.33 1.08 0.69
CA LEU A 262 6.17 1.59 -0.04
C LEU A 262 5.03 1.99 0.91
N ALA A 263 4.74 1.17 1.91
CA ALA A 263 3.69 1.44 2.90
C ALA A 263 3.99 2.69 3.75
N ARG A 264 5.24 2.87 4.20
CA ARG A 264 5.66 4.13 4.86
C ARG A 264 5.58 5.32 3.91
N GLY A 265 5.85 5.12 2.62
CA GLY A 265 5.67 6.13 1.57
C GLY A 265 4.24 6.63 1.48
N LEU A 266 3.24 5.72 1.56
CA LEU A 266 1.82 6.09 1.58
C LEU A 266 1.47 6.99 2.77
N VAL A 267 1.95 6.64 3.97
CA VAL A 267 1.69 7.43 5.19
C VAL A 267 2.39 8.78 5.15
N ARG A 268 3.65 8.81 4.68
CA ARG A 268 4.42 10.07 4.54
C ARG A 268 3.77 11.02 3.54
N ASP A 269 3.13 10.47 2.52
CA ASP A 269 2.38 11.20 1.50
C ASP A 269 0.92 11.45 1.89
N GLY A 270 0.50 11.04 3.06
CA GLY A 270 -0.86 11.24 3.55
C GLY A 270 -1.35 12.67 3.30
N GLU A 271 -2.60 12.81 2.84
CA GLU A 271 -3.18 14.11 2.50
C GLU A 271 -3.02 15.11 3.64
N GLY A 272 -2.27 16.19 3.39
CA GLY A 272 -1.96 17.20 4.38
C GLY A 272 -1.02 16.77 5.52
N ALA A 273 -0.51 15.53 5.53
CA ALA A 273 0.35 15.03 6.61
C ALA A 273 1.68 15.77 6.70
N THR A 274 2.10 16.06 7.93
CA THR A 274 3.39 16.68 8.25
C THR A 274 4.30 15.75 9.06
N LYS A 275 3.74 14.69 9.67
CA LYS A 275 4.47 13.73 10.51
C LYS A 275 4.06 12.29 10.21
N VAL A 276 5.02 11.40 10.36
CA VAL A 276 4.82 9.94 10.41
C VAL A 276 4.90 9.50 11.86
N ILE A 277 3.91 8.77 12.33
CA ILE A 277 3.81 8.30 13.72
C ILE A 277 3.85 6.77 13.68
N GLU A 278 4.90 6.17 14.21
CA GLU A 278 5.00 4.72 14.37
C GLU A 278 4.49 4.32 15.76
N ILE A 279 3.39 3.59 15.78
CA ILE A 279 2.70 3.17 17.02
C ILE A 279 2.94 1.69 17.22
N MET A 280 3.78 1.34 18.19
CA MET A 280 4.11 -0.02 18.58
C MET A 280 3.38 -0.38 19.88
N VAL A 281 2.49 -1.37 19.80
CA VAL A 281 1.84 -1.98 20.98
C VAL A 281 2.49 -3.31 21.26
N THR A 282 3.01 -3.51 22.45
CA THR A 282 3.70 -4.72 22.91
C THR A 282 3.04 -5.31 24.15
N GLY A 283 3.39 -6.54 24.48
CA GLY A 283 2.89 -7.17 25.71
C GLY A 283 1.40 -7.50 25.69
N ALA A 284 0.76 -7.63 24.54
CA ALA A 284 -0.63 -8.04 24.40
C ALA A 284 -0.82 -9.55 24.59
N ARG A 285 -2.03 -9.99 24.98
CA ARG A 285 -2.39 -11.42 25.07
C ARG A 285 -2.49 -12.06 23.69
N THR A 286 -3.11 -11.35 22.73
CA THR A 286 -3.32 -11.81 21.37
C THR A 286 -2.92 -10.78 20.35
N LEU A 287 -2.66 -11.21 19.10
CA LEU A 287 -2.42 -10.32 17.98
C LEU A 287 -3.60 -9.37 17.75
N ARG A 288 -4.82 -9.88 17.87
CA ARG A 288 -6.04 -9.08 17.73
C ARG A 288 -6.12 -7.95 18.76
N ASP A 289 -5.71 -8.20 20.01
CA ASP A 289 -5.70 -7.15 21.04
C ASP A 289 -4.66 -6.09 20.74
N ALA A 290 -3.44 -6.49 20.35
CA ALA A 290 -2.38 -5.56 19.92
C ALA A 290 -2.84 -4.69 18.76
N GLN A 291 -3.47 -5.28 17.75
CA GLN A 291 -4.01 -4.57 16.59
C GLN A 291 -5.10 -3.58 16.99
N ARG A 292 -6.10 -4.01 17.77
CA ARG A 292 -7.22 -3.13 18.20
C ARG A 292 -6.71 -1.90 18.95
N VAL A 293 -5.77 -2.08 19.85
CA VAL A 293 -5.18 -0.97 20.61
C VAL A 293 -4.38 -0.06 19.70
N ALA A 294 -3.52 -0.61 18.84
CA ALA A 294 -2.69 0.18 17.94
C ALA A 294 -3.54 1.02 16.98
N TYR A 295 -4.59 0.44 16.39
CA TYR A 295 -5.49 1.19 15.49
C TYR A 295 -6.38 2.19 16.22
N ALA A 296 -6.80 1.94 17.45
CA ALA A 296 -7.54 2.92 18.24
C ALA A 296 -6.69 4.18 18.47
N ILE A 297 -5.40 4.02 18.74
CA ILE A 297 -4.47 5.15 18.88
C ILE A 297 -4.24 5.82 17.51
N ALA A 298 -3.93 5.04 16.48
CA ALA A 298 -3.62 5.52 15.12
C ALA A 298 -4.76 6.33 14.49
N ASN A 299 -6.02 5.96 14.75
CA ASN A 299 -7.22 6.57 14.19
C ASN A 299 -7.88 7.60 15.11
N SER A 300 -7.32 7.85 16.30
CA SER A 300 -7.86 8.86 17.21
C SER A 300 -7.57 10.27 16.69
N ASN A 301 -8.60 11.00 16.28
CA ASN A 301 -8.48 12.39 15.85
C ASN A 301 -7.80 13.25 16.93
N LEU A 302 -8.08 13.01 18.21
CA LEU A 302 -7.45 13.72 19.32
C LEU A 302 -5.96 13.44 19.43
N VAL A 303 -5.53 12.20 19.19
CA VAL A 303 -4.11 11.84 19.16
C VAL A 303 -3.43 12.49 17.93
N LYS A 304 -4.00 12.33 16.75
CA LYS A 304 -3.43 12.86 15.51
C LYS A 304 -3.31 14.37 15.51
N THR A 305 -4.30 15.09 16.03
CA THR A 305 -4.25 16.56 16.17
C THR A 305 -3.27 17.03 17.25
N ALA A 306 -3.03 16.24 18.31
CA ALA A 306 -1.98 16.54 19.30
C ALA A 306 -0.59 16.48 18.64
N PHE A 307 -0.31 15.44 17.83
CA PHE A 307 0.94 15.33 17.07
C PHE A 307 1.12 16.51 16.10
N PHE A 308 0.06 16.92 15.38
CA PHE A 308 0.10 18.10 14.52
C PHE A 308 0.46 19.37 15.33
N GLY A 309 -0.20 19.58 16.47
CA GLY A 309 0.05 20.73 17.35
C GLY A 309 1.37 20.69 18.12
N GLY A 310 2.15 19.61 18.00
CA GLY A 310 3.40 19.45 18.73
C GLY A 310 3.21 19.19 20.24
N ASP A 311 2.01 18.74 20.65
CA ASP A 311 1.64 18.41 22.03
C ASP A 311 1.88 16.91 22.31
N PRO A 312 2.83 16.53 23.19
CA PRO A 312 3.10 15.14 23.57
C PRO A 312 2.02 14.60 24.52
N ASN A 313 0.76 14.66 24.10
CA ASN A 313 -0.42 14.39 24.92
C ASN A 313 -0.60 12.90 25.23
N TRP A 314 0.13 12.41 26.22
CA TRP A 314 0.04 11.01 26.65
C TRP A 314 -1.38 10.62 27.11
N GLY A 315 -2.14 11.57 27.68
CA GLY A 315 -3.50 11.33 28.14
C GLY A 315 -4.45 10.93 27.00
N ARG A 316 -4.33 11.57 25.83
CA ARG A 316 -5.11 11.20 24.62
C ARG A 316 -4.73 9.80 24.11
N ILE A 317 -3.46 9.43 24.18
CA ILE A 317 -2.98 8.10 23.76
C ILE A 317 -3.56 7.02 24.68
N ILE A 318 -3.46 7.20 26.02
CA ILE A 318 -4.00 6.25 26.99
C ILE A 318 -5.53 6.16 26.90
N SER A 319 -6.22 7.29 26.70
CA SER A 319 -7.68 7.32 26.49
C SER A 319 -8.08 6.52 25.26
N ALA A 320 -7.39 6.69 24.14
CA ALA A 320 -7.63 5.92 22.91
C ALA A 320 -7.37 4.42 23.12
N ALA A 321 -6.27 4.07 23.78
CA ALA A 321 -5.95 2.67 24.11
C ALA A 321 -6.99 2.02 25.02
N GLY A 322 -7.51 2.75 26.01
CA GLY A 322 -8.51 2.24 26.96
C GLY A 322 -9.90 2.07 26.37
N SER A 323 -10.21 2.71 25.24
CA SER A 323 -11.55 2.70 24.63
C SER A 323 -11.93 1.40 23.90
N VAL A 324 -10.98 0.47 23.70
CA VAL A 324 -11.19 -0.72 22.87
C VAL A 324 -11.93 -1.88 23.56
N GLY A 325 -12.34 -1.72 24.83
CA GLY A 325 -13.05 -2.76 25.58
C GLY A 325 -12.19 -4.00 25.86
N ILE A 326 -10.89 -3.81 26.11
CA ILE A 326 -9.97 -4.82 26.60
C ILE A 326 -9.69 -4.49 28.07
N ASP A 327 -9.72 -5.50 28.93
CA ASP A 327 -9.36 -5.34 30.34
C ASP A 327 -7.84 -5.15 30.45
N LEU A 328 -7.41 -3.90 30.64
CA LEU A 328 -6.01 -3.48 30.72
C LEU A 328 -5.55 -3.40 32.18
N PRO A 329 -4.44 -4.03 32.55
CA PRO A 329 -3.85 -3.88 33.89
C PRO A 329 -3.15 -2.52 33.99
N VAL A 330 -3.90 -1.46 34.34
CA VAL A 330 -3.45 -0.06 34.28
C VAL A 330 -2.10 0.16 34.95
N ASP A 331 -1.86 -0.51 36.07
CA ASP A 331 -0.59 -0.39 36.85
C ASP A 331 0.63 -1.01 36.09
N ARG A 332 0.40 -1.84 35.09
CA ARG A 332 1.46 -2.48 34.29
C ARG A 332 1.65 -1.82 32.93
N VAL A 333 0.72 -0.94 32.52
CA VAL A 333 0.82 -0.23 31.26
C VAL A 333 1.95 0.80 31.35
N CYS A 334 2.84 0.77 30.35
CA CYS A 334 3.89 1.77 30.18
C CYS A 334 3.78 2.41 28.80
N LEU A 335 3.89 3.73 28.73
CA LEU A 335 3.90 4.49 27.49
C LEU A 335 5.20 5.25 27.31
N PHE A 336 5.77 5.15 26.12
CA PHE A 336 7.00 5.82 25.73
C PHE A 336 6.79 6.63 24.45
N LEU A 337 7.43 7.80 24.40
CA LEU A 337 7.64 8.57 23.17
C LEU A 337 9.14 8.52 22.87
N GLU A 338 9.54 7.91 21.75
CA GLU A 338 10.89 7.42 21.54
C GLU A 338 11.33 6.53 22.73
N ASP A 339 12.42 6.85 23.39
CA ASP A 339 12.90 6.13 24.57
C ASP A 339 12.46 6.80 25.89
N MET A 340 11.63 7.84 25.83
CA MET A 340 11.21 8.62 26.98
C MET A 340 9.89 8.10 27.56
N SER A 341 9.89 7.68 28.81
CA SER A 341 8.69 7.24 29.53
C SER A 341 7.78 8.42 29.85
N LEU A 342 6.50 8.31 29.45
CA LEU A 342 5.45 9.31 29.68
C LEU A 342 4.39 8.86 30.69
N PHE A 343 4.21 7.52 30.84
CA PHE A 343 3.24 6.94 31.74
C PHE A 343 3.75 5.58 32.24
N ALA A 344 3.65 5.35 33.53
CA ALA A 344 3.94 4.08 34.20
C ALA A 344 3.25 4.04 35.56
N GLU A 345 3.06 2.83 36.13
CA GLU A 345 2.47 2.64 37.47
C GLU A 345 1.12 3.37 37.62
N GLY A 346 0.29 3.38 36.58
CA GLY A 346 -1.02 4.02 36.58
C GLY A 346 -1.02 5.55 36.56
N ARG A 347 0.12 6.21 36.38
CA ARG A 347 0.24 7.68 36.41
C ARG A 347 1.14 8.25 35.32
N GLY A 348 0.89 9.50 34.94
CA GLY A 348 1.74 10.27 34.03
C GLY A 348 3.07 10.66 34.68
N ILE A 349 4.11 10.74 33.90
CA ILE A 349 5.46 11.15 34.27
C ILE A 349 5.74 12.53 33.68
N GLY A 350 5.97 13.55 34.54
CA GLY A 350 6.27 14.94 34.14
C GLY A 350 7.76 15.27 34.19
N GLY A 351 8.09 16.55 33.95
CA GLY A 351 9.41 17.13 34.19
C GLY A 351 10.40 17.03 33.03
N ARG A 352 9.91 16.77 31.78
CA ARG A 352 10.75 16.66 30.57
C ARG A 352 10.19 17.43 29.37
N GLU A 353 9.56 18.57 29.62
CA GLU A 353 8.81 19.34 28.62
C GLU A 353 9.70 19.80 27.45
N LYS A 354 10.96 20.18 27.73
CA LYS A 354 11.91 20.65 26.72
C LYS A 354 12.32 19.52 25.74
N GLU A 355 12.64 18.35 26.30
CA GLU A 355 13.04 17.18 25.51
C GLU A 355 11.87 16.66 24.69
N LEU A 356 10.68 16.62 25.28
CA LEU A 356 9.46 16.22 24.57
C LEU A 356 9.12 17.19 23.43
N ALA A 357 9.25 18.51 23.67
CA ALA A 357 9.06 19.49 22.62
C ALA A 357 10.04 19.33 21.45
N ALA A 358 11.28 18.88 21.73
CA ALA A 358 12.26 18.59 20.69
C ALA A 358 11.88 17.33 19.87
N ILE A 359 11.40 16.27 20.52
CA ILE A 359 10.89 15.07 19.85
C ILE A 359 9.70 15.42 18.97
N MET A 360 8.75 16.20 19.47
CA MET A 360 7.53 16.56 18.75
C MET A 360 7.78 17.42 17.50
N LYS A 361 8.97 17.99 17.32
CA LYS A 361 9.38 18.69 16.09
C LYS A 361 9.88 17.76 14.98
N GLN A 362 10.16 16.50 15.30
CA GLN A 362 10.69 15.55 14.32
C GLN A 362 9.60 15.15 13.31
N PRO A 363 9.97 14.88 12.05
CA PRO A 363 9.02 14.44 11.03
C PRO A 363 8.58 12.98 11.23
N GLU A 364 9.34 12.18 11.97
CA GLU A 364 9.03 10.79 12.30
C GLU A 364 9.17 10.58 13.80
N ILE A 365 8.14 10.02 14.42
CA ILE A 365 8.03 9.88 15.88
C ILE A 365 7.54 8.48 16.22
N ARG A 366 8.19 7.82 17.20
CA ARG A 366 7.77 6.49 17.68
C ARG A 366 7.02 6.62 19.02
N VAL A 367 5.87 5.95 19.06
CA VAL A 367 5.07 5.72 20.26
C VAL A 367 5.12 4.24 20.58
N ARG A 368 5.54 3.88 21.79
CA ARG A 368 5.55 2.50 22.26
C ARG A 368 4.66 2.36 23.49
N LEU A 369 3.62 1.52 23.37
CA LEU A 369 2.71 1.20 24.47
C LEU A 369 2.91 -0.27 24.86
N GLU A 370 3.36 -0.50 26.08
CA GLU A 370 3.52 -1.83 26.69
C GLU A 370 2.31 -2.16 27.54
N LEU A 371 1.60 -3.26 27.24
CA LEU A 371 0.36 -3.61 27.94
C LEU A 371 0.56 -4.52 29.16
N GLY A 372 1.71 -5.16 29.31
CA GLY A 372 2.03 -6.03 30.45
C GLY A 372 1.17 -7.29 30.60
N MET A 373 0.50 -7.76 29.53
CA MET A 373 -0.44 -8.89 29.54
C MET A 373 0.08 -10.16 28.88
N GLY A 374 1.11 -10.07 28.04
CA GLY A 374 1.62 -11.19 27.26
C GLY A 374 2.90 -10.84 26.49
N ARG A 375 3.10 -11.46 25.32
CA ARG A 375 4.31 -11.27 24.50
C ARG A 375 4.04 -10.84 23.08
N THR A 376 2.78 -10.72 22.68
CA THR A 376 2.40 -10.38 21.33
C THR A 376 2.55 -8.87 21.10
N ALA A 377 3.01 -8.52 19.90
CA ALA A 377 3.21 -7.13 19.51
C ALA A 377 2.59 -6.88 18.13
N TRP A 378 2.26 -5.61 17.89
CA TRP A 378 1.85 -5.10 16.59
C TRP A 378 2.29 -3.65 16.42
N THR A 379 2.71 -3.29 15.21
CA THR A 379 3.09 -1.92 14.88
C THR A 379 2.21 -1.39 13.77
N VAL A 380 1.73 -0.15 13.91
CA VAL A 380 0.99 0.60 12.89
C VAL A 380 1.73 1.89 12.59
N CYS A 381 1.91 2.20 11.31
CA CYS A 381 2.40 3.48 10.86
C CYS A 381 1.20 4.40 10.54
N SER A 382 1.16 5.59 11.13
CA SER A 382 0.08 6.57 10.92
C SER A 382 0.65 7.97 10.68
N SER A 383 -0.21 8.91 10.29
CA SER A 383 0.12 10.32 10.14
C SER A 383 -0.57 11.18 11.19
N ASP A 384 -0.12 12.43 11.35
CA ASP A 384 -0.89 13.46 12.03
C ASP A 384 -2.16 13.86 11.25
N LEU A 385 -3.04 14.65 11.85
CA LEU A 385 -4.24 15.22 11.22
C LEU A 385 -4.14 16.75 11.24
N THR A 386 -4.10 17.34 10.05
CA THR A 386 -3.85 18.75 9.84
C THR A 386 -5.10 19.48 9.33
N VAL A 387 -5.05 20.81 9.33
CA VAL A 387 -6.08 21.66 8.68
C VAL A 387 -6.11 21.43 7.17
N ASP A 388 -4.95 21.11 6.57
CA ASP A 388 -4.86 20.89 5.11
C ASP A 388 -5.54 19.61 4.68
N TYR A 389 -5.57 18.55 5.53
CA TYR A 389 -6.40 17.38 5.29
C TYR A 389 -7.88 17.77 5.07
N VAL A 390 -8.42 18.62 5.96
CA VAL A 390 -9.80 19.07 5.87
C VAL A 390 -10.03 19.90 4.60
N LYS A 391 -9.12 20.81 4.26
CA LYS A 391 -9.23 21.62 3.03
C LYS A 391 -9.22 20.76 1.77
N ILE A 392 -8.29 19.80 1.68
CA ILE A 392 -8.18 18.90 0.52
C ILE A 392 -9.50 18.13 0.36
N ASN A 393 -9.99 17.48 1.43
CA ASN A 393 -11.17 16.62 1.35
C ASN A 393 -12.50 17.39 1.26
N ALA A 394 -12.55 18.65 1.67
CA ALA A 394 -13.72 19.50 1.49
C ALA A 394 -13.93 19.96 0.03
N HIS A 395 -12.86 19.95 -0.77
CA HIS A 395 -12.88 20.43 -2.16
C HIS A 395 -12.65 19.32 -3.21
N TYR A 396 -12.20 18.14 -2.79
CA TYR A 396 -12.02 16.98 -3.65
C TYR A 396 -13.27 16.09 -3.59
N HIS A 397 -13.88 15.85 -4.77
CA HIS A 397 -14.98 14.89 -4.90
C HIS A 397 -14.38 13.49 -5.15
N THR A 398 -14.67 12.58 -4.23
CA THR A 398 -14.30 11.15 -4.34
C THR A 398 -15.51 10.31 -4.72
#